data_163473b1815877a139bed2aa773f2040
#
_entry.id   163473b1815877a139bed2aa773f2040
#
_cell.length_a   1.000
_cell.length_b   1.000
_cell.length_c   1.000
_cell.angle_alpha   90.00
_cell.angle_beta   90.00
_cell.angle_gamma   90.00
#
_symmetry.space_group_name_H-M   'P 1'
#
loop_
_entity.id
_entity.type
_entity.pdbx_description
1 polymer ?
#
loop_
_entity_poly.entity_id
_entity_poly.type
_entity_poly.pdbx_seq_one_letter_code
_entity_poly.pdbx_strand_id
1 'polypeptide(L)'
;MNYLRLLVAAAALSLPAAPVYATAAPAPVEASXXXXXXXPGGIATLKLNDEFYYLDPNDTERLLTDGWGNPPGFNTLGMIVPKAVSPLSASGWGVIVSYKDDGHISDEDAAKIDYTELLKQMQEDDAEDNQERQKQGYAGLHLLGWAEPPHYDQPSHKMYWARELKADDAEQNTLNYSIRVLGREGVLELNAVAAMADLPTIKQELPKVLAFTNFTDGNLYTDYNPSTDKLASYGLAALVAGGIAGKAGLFAKIGIFLLAAKKFLVIGVVALLAGARKFFNRNKG
;
A
#
# COMPACT_ATOMS: atom_id res chain seq x y z
N MET A 1 15.19 -75.73 15.12
CA MET A 1 15.11 -74.49 14.32
C MET A 1 14.05 -73.60 14.93
N ASN A 2 14.46 -72.70 15.85
CA ASN A 2 13.57 -71.81 16.58
C ASN A 2 13.72 -70.41 16.04
N TYR A 3 12.65 -69.85 15.45
CA TYR A 3 12.59 -68.50 14.99
C TYR A 3 12.15 -67.61 16.19
N LEU A 4 13.08 -66.83 16.67
CA LEU A 4 12.81 -65.82 17.72
C LEU A 4 12.20 -64.58 17.03
N ARG A 5 10.92 -64.30 17.27
CA ARG A 5 10.27 -63.08 16.76
C ARG A 5 10.56 -61.94 17.75
N LEU A 6 11.34 -60.95 17.28
CA LEU A 6 11.54 -59.73 18.01
C LEU A 6 10.30 -58.81 17.82
N LEU A 7 9.60 -58.56 18.89
CA LEU A 7 8.55 -57.54 18.95
C LEU A 7 9.19 -56.19 19.21
N VAL A 8 9.23 -55.29 18.23
CA VAL A 8 9.65 -53.91 18.42
C VAL A 8 8.43 -53.12 18.86
N ALA A 9 8.40 -52.76 20.14
CA ALA A 9 7.35 -51.84 20.65
C ALA A 9 7.70 -50.42 20.23
N ALA A 10 6.92 -49.88 19.33
CA ALA A 10 7.02 -48.45 18.95
C ALA A 10 6.36 -47.63 20.09
N ALA A 11 7.19 -46.96 20.87
CA ALA A 11 6.68 -45.98 21.83
C ALA A 11 6.25 -44.71 21.07
N ALA A 12 4.96 -44.47 20.95
CA ALA A 12 4.44 -43.24 20.42
C ALA A 12 4.65 -42.13 21.45
N LEU A 13 5.62 -41.27 21.20
CA LEU A 13 5.82 -40.05 21.96
C LEU A 13 4.72 -39.06 21.54
N SER A 14 3.71 -38.93 22.39
CA SER A 14 2.71 -37.88 22.24
C SER A 14 3.31 -36.55 22.64
N LEU A 15 3.70 -35.74 21.68
CA LEU A 15 4.07 -34.34 21.91
C LEU A 15 2.81 -33.59 22.35
N PRO A 16 2.87 -32.79 23.42
CA PRO A 16 1.73 -31.95 23.77
C PRO A 16 1.51 -30.94 22.66
N ALA A 17 0.28 -30.87 22.17
CA ALA A 17 -0.11 -29.89 21.18
C ALA A 17 0.06 -28.49 21.79
N ALA A 18 0.88 -27.67 21.16
CA ALA A 18 1.00 -26.26 21.55
C ALA A 18 -0.38 -25.61 21.44
N PRO A 19 -0.75 -24.73 22.40
CA PRO A 19 -2.02 -24.05 22.29
C PRO A 19 -2.04 -23.18 21.02
N VAL A 20 -2.95 -23.50 20.12
CA VAL A 20 -3.25 -22.65 18.98
C VAL A 20 -3.99 -21.45 19.55
N TYR A 21 -3.29 -20.35 19.72
CA TYR A 21 -3.95 -19.09 20.00
C TYR A 21 -4.79 -18.76 18.77
N ALA A 22 -6.10 -18.97 18.90
CA ALA A 22 -7.04 -18.49 17.89
C ALA A 22 -6.94 -16.96 17.89
N THR A 23 -6.21 -16.41 16.92
CA THR A 23 -6.28 -14.98 16.67
C THR A 23 -7.74 -14.68 16.38
N ALA A 24 -8.36 -13.87 17.21
CA ALA A 24 -9.71 -13.42 16.97
C ALA A 24 -9.82 -12.89 15.54
N ALA A 25 -10.84 -13.30 14.82
CA ALA A 25 -11.11 -12.75 13.50
C ALA A 25 -11.13 -11.22 13.65
N PRO A 26 -10.45 -10.50 12.76
CA PRO A 26 -10.46 -9.04 12.85
C PRO A 26 -11.91 -8.56 12.88
N ALA A 27 -12.18 -7.62 13.77
CA ALA A 27 -13.50 -7.01 13.86
C ALA A 27 -13.91 -6.48 12.47
N PRO A 28 -15.18 -6.58 12.11
CA PRO A 28 -15.61 -6.04 10.82
C PRO A 28 -15.18 -4.58 10.71
N VAL A 29 -14.54 -4.27 9.60
CA VAL A 29 -14.13 -2.89 9.31
C VAL A 29 -15.41 -2.08 9.11
N GLU A 30 -15.66 -1.10 9.97
CA GLU A 30 -16.80 -0.20 9.80
C GLU A 30 -16.53 0.73 8.61
N ALA A 31 -17.16 0.48 7.51
CA ALA A 31 -17.09 1.27 6.31
C ALA A 31 -17.79 2.62 6.57
N SER A 32 -17.00 3.70 6.59
CA SER A 32 -17.58 5.03 6.74
C SER A 32 -18.15 5.50 5.40
N UNK A 33 -19.25 5.60 5.47
CA UNK A 33 -19.92 5.98 4.26
C UNK A 33 -19.83 7.46 4.09
N UNK A 34 -19.61 8.06 3.72
CA UNK A 34 -19.52 9.36 3.38
C UNK A 34 -18.49 10.04 4.19
N UNK A 35 -17.71 9.86 3.85
CA UNK A 35 -16.76 10.49 4.62
C UNK A 35 -16.19 11.62 3.88
N UNK A 36 -16.33 12.41 4.30
CA UNK A 36 -15.62 13.49 3.90
C UNK A 36 -14.38 13.42 4.69
N UNK A 37 -13.71 12.95 4.30
CA UNK A 37 -12.51 12.89 4.90
C UNK A 37 -11.83 14.15 4.70
N UNK A 38 -11.91 14.63 5.43
CA UNK A 38 -11.20 15.81 5.48
C UNK A 38 -9.79 15.47 5.80
N UNK A 39 -9.08 15.72 5.14
CA UNK A 39 -7.76 15.74 5.40
C UNK A 39 -7.55 16.57 6.59
N PRO A 40 -6.46 16.31 7.32
CA PRO A 40 -6.23 17.11 8.52
C PRO A 40 -6.10 18.60 8.20
N GLY A 41 -6.73 19.38 9.01
CA GLY A 41 -6.77 20.84 8.83
C GLY A 41 -7.70 21.33 7.71
N GLY A 42 -8.45 20.42 7.09
CA GLY A 42 -9.42 20.81 6.05
C GLY A 42 -8.79 21.22 4.73
N ILE A 43 -7.53 20.88 4.52
CA ILE A 43 -6.77 21.28 3.31
C ILE A 43 -7.23 20.55 2.05
N ALA A 44 -7.81 19.37 2.21
CA ALA A 44 -8.29 18.57 1.09
C ALA A 44 -9.53 17.77 1.52
N THR A 45 -10.32 17.39 0.54
CA THR A 45 -11.53 16.60 0.77
C THR A 45 -11.56 15.35 -0.13
N LEU A 46 -12.13 14.28 0.44
CA LEU A 46 -12.47 13.07 -0.29
C LEU A 46 -13.98 12.89 -0.20
N LYS A 47 -14.66 13.08 -1.30
CA LYS A 47 -16.13 12.90 -1.37
C LYS A 47 -16.43 11.60 -2.11
N LEU A 48 -16.30 10.48 -1.41
CA LEU A 48 -16.44 9.14 -2.01
C LEU A 48 -17.81 8.95 -2.65
N ASN A 49 -17.80 8.30 -3.81
CA ASN A 49 -19.02 7.82 -4.45
C ASN A 49 -19.40 6.43 -3.92
N ASP A 50 -20.49 5.86 -4.43
CA ASP A 50 -21.03 4.58 -3.96
C ASP A 50 -20.19 3.35 -4.32
N GLU A 51 -19.18 3.52 -5.19
CA GLU A 51 -18.33 2.39 -5.62
C GLU A 51 -17.20 2.09 -4.63
N PHE A 52 -16.93 3.01 -3.70
CA PHE A 52 -15.79 2.93 -2.80
C PHE A 52 -16.21 3.09 -1.34
N TYR A 53 -15.36 2.62 -0.44
CA TYR A 53 -15.43 2.93 0.99
C TYR A 53 -14.04 3.36 1.46
N TYR A 54 -14.01 3.93 2.66
CA TYR A 54 -12.79 4.47 3.24
C TYR A 54 -12.43 3.70 4.51
N LEU A 55 -11.17 3.28 4.58
CA LEU A 55 -10.59 2.77 5.82
C LEU A 55 -9.87 3.92 6.53
N ASP A 56 -10.12 4.06 7.81
CA ASP A 56 -9.40 5.05 8.61
C ASP A 56 -7.92 4.65 8.78
N PRO A 57 -7.08 5.50 9.38
CA PRO A 57 -5.65 5.17 9.54
C PRO A 57 -5.39 3.85 10.28
N ASN A 58 -6.16 3.53 11.30
CA ASN A 58 -5.95 2.31 12.09
C ASN A 58 -6.30 1.06 11.29
N ASP A 59 -7.42 1.05 10.61
CA ASP A 59 -7.84 -0.07 9.77
C ASP A 59 -6.94 -0.21 8.54
N THR A 60 -6.45 0.92 8.02
CA THR A 60 -5.45 0.92 6.94
C THR A 60 -4.17 0.23 7.40
N GLU A 61 -3.65 0.60 8.57
CA GLU A 61 -2.43 -0.02 9.12
C GLU A 61 -2.64 -1.53 9.30
N ARG A 62 -3.80 -1.96 9.82
CA ARG A 62 -4.13 -3.37 9.98
C ARG A 62 -4.16 -4.10 8.63
N LEU A 63 -4.78 -3.50 7.63
CA LEU A 63 -4.81 -4.10 6.29
C LEU A 63 -3.41 -4.20 5.70
N LEU A 64 -2.62 -3.14 5.81
CA LEU A 64 -1.25 -3.11 5.27
C LEU A 64 -0.36 -4.15 5.96
N THR A 65 -0.43 -4.27 7.28
CA THR A 65 0.45 -5.17 8.04
C THR A 65 -0.10 -6.59 8.11
N ASP A 66 -1.29 -6.77 8.68
CA ASP A 66 -1.85 -8.10 8.93
C ASP A 66 -2.43 -8.72 7.64
N GLY A 67 -3.02 -7.91 6.80
CA GLY A 67 -3.62 -8.38 5.54
C GLY A 67 -2.62 -8.55 4.41
N TRP A 68 -1.75 -7.56 4.21
CA TRP A 68 -0.85 -7.52 3.04
C TRP A 68 0.62 -7.81 3.39
N GLY A 69 0.96 -7.99 4.68
CA GLY A 69 2.30 -8.39 5.08
C GLY A 69 3.36 -7.30 5.03
N ASN A 70 2.97 -6.05 5.00
CA ASN A 70 3.92 -4.94 5.02
C ASN A 70 4.46 -4.73 6.44
N PRO A 71 5.66 -4.14 6.58
CA PRO A 71 6.14 -3.70 7.90
C PRO A 71 5.20 -2.64 8.49
N PRO A 72 5.14 -2.49 9.80
CA PRO A 72 4.31 -1.46 10.43
C PRO A 72 4.96 -0.07 10.34
N GLY A 73 4.18 0.96 10.63
CA GLY A 73 4.67 2.31 10.82
C GLY A 73 4.42 3.26 9.65
N PHE A 74 3.51 2.92 8.75
CA PHE A 74 3.12 3.84 7.68
C PHE A 74 2.14 4.88 8.23
N ASN A 75 2.54 6.14 8.24
CA ASN A 75 1.67 7.23 8.66
C ASN A 75 0.75 7.63 7.51
N THR A 76 -0.39 6.94 7.39
CA THR A 76 -1.37 7.20 6.34
C THR A 76 -2.53 8.02 6.89
N LEU A 77 -3.23 8.72 6.01
CA LEU A 77 -4.53 9.31 6.33
C LEU A 77 -5.64 8.27 6.25
N GLY A 78 -5.41 7.20 5.51
CA GLY A 78 -6.37 6.12 5.31
C GLY A 78 -6.21 5.47 3.96
N MET A 79 -7.22 4.68 3.57
CA MET A 79 -7.21 3.97 2.28
C MET A 79 -8.59 3.99 1.65
N ILE A 80 -8.64 4.26 0.34
CA ILE A 80 -9.85 4.14 -0.48
C ILE A 80 -9.86 2.73 -1.06
N VAL A 81 -10.95 1.99 -0.84
CA VAL A 81 -11.04 0.58 -1.26
C VAL A 81 -12.32 0.40 -2.09
N PRO A 82 -12.26 -0.31 -3.22
CA PRO A 82 -13.46 -0.57 -4.01
C PRO A 82 -14.38 -1.56 -3.30
N LYS A 83 -15.70 -1.35 -3.40
CA LYS A 83 -16.70 -2.28 -2.83
C LYS A 83 -16.82 -3.57 -3.64
N ALA A 84 -16.47 -3.51 -4.93
CA ALA A 84 -16.68 -4.62 -5.86
C ALA A 84 -15.73 -5.79 -5.63
N VAL A 85 -14.59 -5.59 -4.95
CA VAL A 85 -13.58 -6.63 -4.73
C VAL A 85 -13.00 -6.51 -3.33
N SER A 86 -12.88 -7.65 -2.65
CA SER A 86 -12.24 -7.66 -1.33
C SER A 86 -10.77 -7.30 -1.44
N PRO A 87 -10.25 -6.40 -0.61
CA PRO A 87 -8.81 -6.08 -0.62
C PRO A 87 -7.94 -7.27 -0.22
N LEU A 88 -8.53 -8.32 0.37
CA LEU A 88 -7.82 -9.54 0.75
C LEU A 88 -7.86 -10.62 -0.34
N SER A 89 -8.53 -10.37 -1.46
CA SER A 89 -8.57 -11.34 -2.58
C SER A 89 -7.34 -11.19 -3.48
N ALA A 90 -7.15 -12.15 -4.38
CA ALA A 90 -6.02 -12.15 -5.32
C ALA A 90 -6.03 -10.93 -6.26
N SER A 91 -7.22 -10.41 -6.58
CA SER A 91 -7.40 -9.19 -7.38
C SER A 91 -7.75 -7.97 -6.50
N GLY A 92 -7.53 -8.08 -5.20
CA GLY A 92 -7.76 -6.98 -4.25
C GLY A 92 -6.80 -5.83 -4.49
N TRP A 93 -7.30 -4.61 -4.26
CA TRP A 93 -6.50 -3.41 -4.37
C TRP A 93 -7.07 -2.29 -3.50
N GLY A 94 -6.26 -1.28 -3.30
CA GLY A 94 -6.70 -0.08 -2.59
C GLY A 94 -5.78 1.08 -2.90
N VAL A 95 -6.25 2.29 -2.62
CA VAL A 95 -5.49 3.53 -2.82
C VAL A 95 -5.17 4.13 -1.47
N ILE A 96 -3.93 4.02 -1.07
CA ILE A 96 -3.43 4.57 0.18
C ILE A 96 -3.34 6.09 0.02
N VAL A 97 -3.85 6.80 1.01
CA VAL A 97 -3.88 8.27 1.03
C VAL A 97 -2.94 8.76 2.12
N SER A 98 -2.03 9.66 1.77
CA SER A 98 -1.18 10.35 2.74
C SER A 98 -0.95 11.79 2.29
N TYR A 99 -0.38 12.61 3.17
CA TYR A 99 -0.09 14.01 2.89
C TYR A 99 1.31 14.33 3.40
N LYS A 100 2.08 15.01 2.59
CA LYS A 100 3.39 15.53 2.97
C LYS A 100 3.33 17.05 3.06
N ASP A 101 3.65 17.55 4.24
CA ASP A 101 3.67 18.96 4.59
C ASP A 101 5.11 19.48 4.48
N ASP A 102 5.71 19.30 3.27
CA ASP A 102 7.11 19.68 3.05
C ASP A 102 7.27 21.09 2.50
N GLY A 103 6.16 21.71 2.13
CA GLY A 103 6.13 23.01 1.46
C GLY A 103 5.71 22.87 0.00
N HIS A 104 5.66 24.00 -0.68
CA HIS A 104 5.31 24.06 -2.10
C HIS A 104 6.39 23.40 -2.97
N ILE A 105 6.01 22.46 -3.78
CA ILE A 105 6.94 21.77 -4.70
C ILE A 105 6.98 22.54 -6.03
N SER A 106 8.12 23.10 -6.39
CA SER A 106 8.26 23.77 -7.69
C SER A 106 8.17 22.75 -8.83
N ASP A 107 7.42 23.09 -9.87
CA ASP A 107 7.31 22.26 -11.07
C ASP A 107 8.18 22.76 -12.25
N GLU A 108 9.07 23.70 -11.98
CA GLU A 108 9.93 24.31 -13.01
C GLU A 108 10.87 23.31 -13.70
N ASP A 109 11.19 22.22 -13.02
CA ASP A 109 12.10 21.19 -13.54
C ASP A 109 11.36 20.06 -14.31
N ALA A 110 10.02 20.11 -14.41
CA ALA A 110 9.22 19.01 -14.93
C ALA A 110 9.69 18.50 -16.30
N ALA A 111 10.04 19.41 -17.22
CA ALA A 111 10.44 19.06 -18.59
C ALA A 111 11.91 18.62 -18.70
N LYS A 112 12.67 18.71 -17.61
CA LYS A 112 14.13 18.48 -17.62
C LYS A 112 14.54 17.16 -16.99
N ILE A 113 13.59 16.42 -16.41
CA ILE A 113 13.88 15.21 -15.64
C ILE A 113 14.14 14.03 -16.59
N ASP A 114 15.29 13.37 -16.43
CA ASP A 114 15.58 12.12 -17.12
C ASP A 114 15.08 10.94 -16.28
N TYR A 115 13.89 10.44 -16.61
CA TYR A 115 13.26 9.36 -15.85
C TYR A 115 13.92 8.00 -16.05
N THR A 116 14.69 7.81 -17.12
CA THR A 116 15.50 6.60 -17.33
C THR A 116 16.66 6.58 -16.35
N GLU A 117 17.38 7.68 -16.25
CA GLU A 117 18.49 7.81 -15.29
C GLU A 117 17.98 7.77 -13.84
N LEU A 118 16.84 8.41 -13.58
CA LEU A 118 16.22 8.37 -12.24
C LEU A 118 15.88 6.94 -11.83
N LEU A 119 15.29 6.14 -12.74
CA LEU A 119 14.97 4.74 -12.47
C LEU A 119 16.23 3.95 -12.12
N LYS A 120 17.30 4.17 -12.90
CA LYS A 120 18.58 3.48 -12.66
C LYS A 120 19.12 3.79 -11.26
N GLN A 121 19.10 5.05 -10.85
CA GLN A 121 19.53 5.45 -9.51
C GLN A 121 18.66 4.78 -8.42
N MET A 122 17.34 4.75 -8.61
CA MET A 122 16.43 4.10 -7.68
C MET A 122 16.71 2.58 -7.58
N GLN A 123 17.03 1.93 -8.69
CA GLN A 123 17.40 0.51 -8.71
C GLN A 123 18.74 0.24 -8.03
N GLU A 124 19.69 1.17 -8.15
CA GLU A 124 20.99 1.09 -7.44
C GLU A 124 20.80 1.18 -5.93
N ASP A 125 19.85 2.00 -5.47
CA ASP A 125 19.53 2.15 -4.05
C ASP A 125 18.84 0.88 -3.49
N ASP A 126 18.12 0.13 -4.32
CA ASP A 126 17.44 -1.11 -3.93
C ASP A 126 18.35 -2.11 -3.20
N ALA A 127 19.62 -2.22 -3.65
CA ALA A 127 20.54 -3.20 -3.06
C ALA A 127 20.80 -2.91 -1.59
N GLU A 128 20.97 -1.63 -1.23
CA GLU A 128 21.18 -1.21 0.15
C GLU A 128 19.90 -1.40 0.99
N ASP A 129 18.76 -0.98 0.44
CA ASP A 129 17.47 -1.13 1.11
C ASP A 129 17.15 -2.61 1.37
N ASN A 130 17.46 -3.49 0.42
CA ASN A 130 17.22 -4.93 0.56
C ASN A 130 18.12 -5.58 1.63
N GLN A 131 19.35 -5.11 1.78
CA GLN A 131 20.20 -5.58 2.88
C GLN A 131 19.55 -5.26 4.23
N GLU A 132 19.01 -4.06 4.38
CA GLU A 132 18.35 -3.66 5.63
C GLU A 132 17.05 -4.43 5.85
N ARG A 133 16.25 -4.65 4.80
CA ARG A 133 15.03 -5.47 4.89
C ARG A 133 15.35 -6.88 5.38
N GLN A 134 16.39 -7.51 4.82
CA GLN A 134 16.81 -8.87 5.19
C GLN A 134 17.27 -8.94 6.64
N LYS A 135 18.01 -7.93 7.12
CA LYS A 135 18.42 -7.87 8.55
C LYS A 135 17.21 -7.84 9.49
N GLN A 136 16.10 -7.24 9.03
CA GLN A 136 14.88 -7.14 9.83
C GLN A 136 13.92 -8.31 9.59
N GLY A 137 14.32 -9.30 8.78
CA GLY A 137 13.52 -10.50 8.53
C GLY A 137 12.45 -10.38 7.45
N TYR A 138 12.53 -9.35 6.62
CA TYR A 138 11.60 -9.17 5.50
C TYR A 138 12.22 -9.67 4.20
N ALA A 139 11.36 -10.13 3.29
CA ALA A 139 11.77 -10.53 1.94
C ALA A 139 12.37 -9.34 1.19
N GLY A 140 13.30 -9.59 0.31
CA GLY A 140 13.80 -8.58 -0.61
C GLY A 140 12.68 -8.05 -1.51
N LEU A 141 12.78 -6.80 -1.89
CA LEU A 141 11.81 -6.11 -2.74
C LEU A 141 12.56 -5.37 -3.84
N HIS A 142 12.31 -5.74 -5.08
CA HIS A 142 13.09 -5.28 -6.23
C HIS A 142 12.24 -4.41 -7.15
N LEU A 143 12.73 -3.20 -7.46
CA LEU A 143 12.13 -2.32 -8.44
C LEU A 143 12.56 -2.80 -9.84
N LEU A 144 11.62 -3.44 -10.56
CA LEU A 144 11.91 -3.98 -11.89
C LEU A 144 11.93 -2.90 -12.97
N GLY A 145 11.08 -1.87 -12.83
CA GLY A 145 11.01 -0.79 -13.79
C GLY A 145 9.73 0.00 -13.68
N TRP A 146 9.54 0.90 -14.64
CA TRP A 146 8.29 1.64 -14.78
C TRP A 146 7.25 0.75 -15.46
N ALA A 147 6.14 0.50 -14.78
CA ALA A 147 4.93 -0.01 -15.45
C ALA A 147 4.29 1.13 -16.28
N GLU A 148 4.40 2.36 -15.79
CA GLU A 148 4.19 3.59 -16.55
C GLU A 148 5.25 4.62 -16.15
N PRO A 149 6.01 5.16 -17.12
CA PRO A 149 6.99 6.20 -16.79
C PRO A 149 6.34 7.43 -16.19
N PRO A 150 7.06 8.16 -15.33
CA PRO A 150 6.51 9.38 -14.76
C PRO A 150 6.15 10.42 -15.82
N HIS A 151 5.04 11.09 -15.60
CA HIS A 151 4.65 12.25 -16.40
C HIS A 151 3.94 13.27 -15.51
N TYR A 152 4.12 14.53 -15.86
CA TYR A 152 3.53 15.65 -15.14
C TYR A 152 2.45 16.30 -15.99
N ASP A 153 1.26 16.42 -15.42
CA ASP A 153 0.14 17.15 -16.03
C ASP A 153 0.11 18.55 -15.44
N GLN A 154 0.67 19.50 -16.16
CA GLN A 154 0.80 20.87 -15.67
C GLN A 154 -0.55 21.54 -15.41
N PRO A 155 -1.57 21.41 -16.29
CA PRO A 155 -2.85 22.05 -16.01
C PRO A 155 -3.51 21.63 -14.68
N SER A 156 -3.36 20.36 -14.27
CA SER A 156 -3.95 19.87 -13.04
C SER A 156 -2.96 19.81 -11.88
N HIS A 157 -1.69 20.13 -12.10
CA HIS A 157 -0.60 20.06 -11.12
C HIS A 157 -0.51 18.66 -10.48
N LYS A 158 -0.56 17.62 -11.34
CA LYS A 158 -0.51 16.23 -10.88
C LYS A 158 0.64 15.50 -11.57
N MET A 159 1.34 14.70 -10.76
CA MET A 159 2.43 13.85 -11.22
C MET A 159 1.99 12.39 -11.11
N TYR A 160 2.22 11.60 -12.16
CA TYR A 160 1.79 10.21 -12.27
C TYR A 160 2.97 9.31 -12.60
N TRP A 161 3.03 8.12 -11.98
CA TRP A 161 3.96 7.06 -12.41
C TRP A 161 3.50 5.73 -11.83
N ALA A 162 3.93 4.64 -12.44
CA ALA A 162 3.66 3.31 -11.91
C ALA A 162 4.93 2.47 -11.89
N ARG A 163 5.18 1.84 -10.74
CA ARG A 163 6.33 0.94 -10.53
C ARG A 163 5.88 -0.50 -10.54
N GLU A 164 6.67 -1.34 -11.21
CA GLU A 164 6.55 -2.79 -11.10
C GLU A 164 7.58 -3.28 -10.08
N LEU A 165 7.11 -3.99 -9.08
CA LEU A 165 7.92 -4.48 -7.96
C LEU A 165 7.82 -5.99 -7.85
N LYS A 166 8.94 -6.63 -7.48
CA LYS A 166 8.98 -8.06 -7.21
C LYS A 166 9.51 -8.32 -5.81
N ALA A 167 8.70 -9.02 -5.01
CA ALA A 167 9.16 -9.53 -3.72
C ALA A 167 9.70 -10.95 -3.91
N ASP A 168 10.77 -11.28 -3.19
CA ASP A 168 11.44 -12.60 -3.32
C ASP A 168 10.52 -13.77 -2.95
N ASP A 169 9.57 -13.54 -2.07
CA ASP A 169 8.64 -14.57 -1.59
C ASP A 169 7.26 -14.52 -2.27
N ALA A 170 7.09 -13.71 -3.30
CA ALA A 170 5.82 -13.57 -4.01
C ALA A 170 5.87 -14.19 -5.40
N GLU A 171 4.77 -14.84 -5.79
CA GLU A 171 4.64 -15.44 -7.14
C GLU A 171 4.34 -14.38 -8.20
N GLN A 172 3.64 -13.33 -7.81
CA GLN A 172 3.20 -12.29 -8.74
C GLN A 172 3.87 -10.97 -8.40
N ASN A 173 4.16 -10.18 -9.42
CA ASN A 173 4.70 -8.83 -9.25
C ASN A 173 3.60 -7.89 -8.75
N THR A 174 4.02 -6.91 -7.96
CA THR A 174 3.14 -5.90 -7.40
C THR A 174 3.23 -4.61 -8.23
N LEU A 175 2.07 -4.00 -8.47
CA LEU A 175 1.94 -2.68 -9.07
C LEU A 175 1.81 -1.65 -7.95
N ASN A 176 2.63 -0.61 -7.99
CA ASN A 176 2.43 0.60 -7.21
C ASN A 176 2.20 1.75 -8.19
N TYR A 177 0.95 2.18 -8.32
CA TYR A 177 0.57 3.32 -9.16
C TYR A 177 0.46 4.56 -8.29
N SER A 178 1.35 5.50 -8.51
CA SER A 178 1.49 6.69 -7.67
C SER A 178 0.96 7.93 -8.37
N ILE A 179 0.16 8.69 -7.64
CA ILE A 179 -0.28 10.01 -8.06
C ILE A 179 0.09 10.99 -6.96
N ARG A 180 0.64 12.11 -7.36
CA ARG A 180 0.95 13.22 -6.46
C ARG A 180 0.16 14.43 -6.92
N VAL A 181 -0.75 14.89 -6.08
CA VAL A 181 -1.50 16.12 -6.33
C VAL A 181 -0.76 17.23 -5.58
N LEU A 182 -0.19 18.16 -6.34
CA LEU A 182 0.56 19.27 -5.73
C LEU A 182 -0.42 20.32 -5.20
N GLY A 183 -0.16 20.77 -3.99
CA GLY A 183 -0.94 21.81 -3.34
C GLY A 183 -0.10 23.04 -3.00
N ARG A 184 -0.74 23.98 -2.32
CA ARG A 184 -0.12 25.23 -1.90
C ARG A 184 1.14 25.00 -1.03
N GLU A 185 1.01 24.14 -0.01
CA GLU A 185 2.07 23.96 0.99
C GLU A 185 2.47 22.49 1.18
N GLY A 186 2.09 21.63 0.26
CA GLY A 186 2.42 20.22 0.37
C GLY A 186 1.85 19.38 -0.76
N VAL A 187 1.90 18.07 -0.58
CA VAL A 187 1.53 17.11 -1.61
C VAL A 187 0.58 16.06 -1.04
N LEU A 188 -0.56 15.89 -1.69
CA LEU A 188 -1.45 14.78 -1.41
C LEU A 188 -0.95 13.57 -2.22
N GLU A 189 -0.66 12.48 -1.53
CA GLU A 189 -0.12 11.27 -2.14
C GLU A 189 -1.21 10.20 -2.20
N LEU A 190 -1.44 9.69 -3.40
CA LEU A 190 -2.36 8.58 -3.66
C LEU A 190 -1.53 7.44 -4.25
N ASN A 191 -1.49 6.31 -3.56
CA ASN A 191 -0.74 5.12 -4.01
C ASN A 191 -1.70 3.94 -4.17
N ALA A 192 -2.01 3.59 -5.41
CA ALA A 192 -2.79 2.38 -5.69
C ALA A 192 -1.86 1.18 -5.65
N VAL A 193 -2.21 0.19 -4.85
CA VAL A 193 -1.45 -1.07 -4.69
C VAL A 193 -2.32 -2.20 -5.21
N ALA A 194 -1.79 -2.98 -6.15
CA ALA A 194 -2.51 -4.07 -6.82
C ALA A 194 -1.52 -5.11 -7.33
N ALA A 195 -2.04 -6.24 -7.83
CA ALA A 195 -1.23 -7.15 -8.63
C ALA A 195 -0.90 -6.47 -9.98
N MET A 196 0.28 -6.73 -10.52
CA MET A 196 0.71 -6.13 -11.79
C MET A 196 -0.29 -6.44 -12.94
N ALA A 197 -0.89 -7.62 -12.93
CA ALA A 197 -1.90 -8.02 -13.90
C ALA A 197 -3.15 -7.12 -13.90
N ASP A 198 -3.40 -6.41 -12.81
CA ASP A 198 -4.58 -5.55 -12.65
C ASP A 198 -4.33 -4.11 -13.13
N LEU A 199 -3.17 -3.80 -13.74
CA LEU A 199 -2.88 -2.47 -14.26
C LEU A 199 -4.01 -1.88 -15.12
N PRO A 200 -4.64 -2.65 -16.06
CA PRO A 200 -5.75 -2.06 -16.83
C PRO A 200 -6.93 -1.65 -15.96
N THR A 201 -7.27 -2.43 -14.94
CA THR A 201 -8.33 -2.09 -13.97
C THR A 201 -7.98 -0.81 -13.22
N ILE A 202 -6.75 -0.72 -12.72
CA ILE A 202 -6.31 0.45 -11.95
C ILE A 202 -6.38 1.71 -12.83
N LYS A 203 -5.94 1.63 -14.08
CA LYS A 203 -6.01 2.76 -15.02
C LYS A 203 -7.45 3.22 -15.28
N GLN A 204 -8.39 2.30 -15.26
CA GLN A 204 -9.81 2.61 -15.43
C GLN A 204 -10.42 3.25 -14.19
N GLU A 205 -10.01 2.80 -13.00
CA GLU A 205 -10.62 3.19 -11.72
C GLU A 205 -10.02 4.48 -11.13
N LEU A 206 -8.71 4.73 -11.33
CA LEU A 206 -8.05 5.90 -10.74
C LEU A 206 -8.67 7.24 -11.13
N PRO A 207 -9.16 7.47 -12.37
CA PRO A 207 -9.83 8.72 -12.67
C PRO A 207 -11.06 8.98 -11.79
N LYS A 208 -11.78 7.93 -11.38
CA LYS A 208 -12.91 8.07 -10.45
C LYS A 208 -12.44 8.56 -9.07
N VAL A 209 -11.33 7.98 -8.59
CA VAL A 209 -10.73 8.38 -7.30
C VAL A 209 -10.29 9.83 -7.36
N LEU A 210 -9.67 10.24 -8.47
CA LEU A 210 -9.23 11.63 -8.65
C LEU A 210 -10.39 12.61 -8.72
N ALA A 211 -11.54 12.19 -9.28
CA ALA A 211 -12.69 13.06 -9.43
C ALA A 211 -13.25 13.52 -8.08
N PHE A 212 -13.14 12.70 -7.03
CA PHE A 212 -13.62 13.09 -5.71
C PHE A 212 -12.51 13.52 -4.74
N THR A 213 -11.26 13.65 -5.23
CA THR A 213 -10.10 14.03 -4.42
C THR A 213 -9.64 15.43 -4.82
N ASN A 214 -9.84 16.40 -3.92
CA ASN A 214 -9.54 17.80 -4.26
C ASN A 214 -8.96 18.55 -3.05
N PHE A 215 -8.02 19.46 -3.32
CA PHE A 215 -7.66 20.50 -2.36
C PHE A 215 -8.82 21.49 -2.23
N THR A 216 -8.96 22.04 -1.04
CA THR A 216 -9.96 23.09 -0.78
C THR A 216 -9.43 24.45 -1.26
N ASP A 217 -10.35 25.38 -1.49
CA ASP A 217 -10.00 26.76 -1.87
C ASP A 217 -9.02 27.36 -0.85
N GLY A 218 -8.00 28.03 -1.33
CA GLY A 218 -6.93 28.59 -0.53
C GLY A 218 -5.76 27.61 -0.29
N ASN A 219 -5.93 26.35 -0.70
CA ASN A 219 -4.88 25.31 -0.59
C ASN A 219 -4.45 24.75 -1.95
N LEU A 220 -4.96 25.32 -3.03
CA LEU A 220 -4.61 24.89 -4.39
C LEU A 220 -3.16 25.26 -4.69
N TYR A 221 -2.55 24.56 -5.65
CA TYR A 221 -1.19 24.84 -6.10
C TYR A 221 -0.99 26.31 -6.47
N THR A 222 -1.98 26.86 -7.16
CA THR A 222 -1.97 28.27 -7.62
C THR A 222 -2.18 29.29 -6.51
N ASP A 223 -2.53 28.88 -5.31
CA ASP A 223 -2.69 29.78 -4.17
C ASP A 223 -1.36 30.09 -3.48
N TYR A 224 -0.26 29.48 -3.92
CA TYR A 224 1.07 29.67 -3.35
C TYR A 224 1.49 31.14 -3.37
N ASN A 225 1.98 31.62 -2.25
CA ASN A 225 2.49 32.97 -2.08
C ASN A 225 3.95 32.91 -1.62
N PRO A 226 4.91 33.25 -2.48
CA PRO A 226 6.33 33.13 -2.14
C PRO A 226 6.78 34.07 -1.01
N SER A 227 5.94 35.07 -0.64
CA SER A 227 6.28 35.97 0.45
C SER A 227 5.94 35.41 1.84
N THR A 228 5.04 34.42 1.92
CA THR A 228 4.54 33.89 3.18
C THR A 228 4.69 32.39 3.33
N ASP A 229 4.67 31.67 2.21
CA ASP A 229 4.57 30.21 2.22
C ASP A 229 5.94 29.56 2.09
N LYS A 230 6.06 28.37 2.64
CA LYS A 230 7.31 27.60 2.60
C LYS A 230 7.48 26.95 1.24
N LEU A 231 8.65 27.14 0.62
CA LEU A 231 9.06 26.39 -0.56
C LEU A 231 9.71 25.08 -0.10
N ALA A 232 9.36 23.97 -0.71
CA ALA A 232 10.01 22.70 -0.43
C ALA A 232 11.48 22.74 -0.87
N SER A 233 12.32 21.98 -0.18
CA SER A 233 13.76 21.93 -0.48
C SER A 233 14.10 20.99 -1.64
N TYR A 234 13.10 20.43 -2.31
CA TYR A 234 13.28 19.48 -3.41
C TYR A 234 12.18 19.70 -4.47
N GLY A 235 12.44 19.20 -5.68
CA GLY A 235 11.54 19.30 -6.81
C GLY A 235 10.92 17.96 -7.20
N LEU A 236 10.36 17.89 -8.42
CA LEU A 236 9.59 16.73 -8.89
C LEU A 236 10.41 15.44 -8.99
N ALA A 237 11.68 15.51 -9.37
CA ALA A 237 12.53 14.31 -9.46
C ALA A 237 12.65 13.61 -8.10
N ALA A 238 12.90 14.37 -7.04
CA ALA A 238 12.98 13.81 -5.69
C ALA A 238 11.62 13.30 -5.19
N LEU A 239 10.54 13.96 -5.61
CA LEU A 239 9.19 13.51 -5.28
C LEU A 239 8.92 12.10 -5.85
N VAL A 240 9.32 11.86 -7.11
CA VAL A 240 9.19 10.54 -7.75
C VAL A 240 10.07 9.50 -7.07
N ALA A 241 11.28 9.88 -6.70
CA ALA A 241 12.24 8.99 -6.03
C ALA A 241 11.86 8.67 -4.58
N GLY A 242 10.94 9.41 -3.98
CA GLY A 242 10.49 9.17 -2.60
C GLY A 242 10.97 10.22 -1.60
N GLY A 243 11.42 11.37 -2.08
CA GLY A 243 11.87 12.47 -1.24
C GLY A 243 13.39 12.53 -1.11
N ILE A 244 13.86 13.36 -0.22
CA ILE A 244 15.32 13.55 -0.05
C ILE A 244 15.94 12.28 0.55
N ALA A 245 16.86 11.70 -0.19
CA ALA A 245 17.63 10.56 0.27
C ALA A 245 18.53 11.01 1.42
N GLY A 246 18.19 10.66 2.60
CA GLY A 246 19.04 10.92 3.75
C GLY A 246 18.28 10.99 5.05
N LYS A 247 18.48 10.07 5.90
CA LYS A 247 18.06 10.04 7.31
C LYS A 247 16.63 9.61 7.60
N ALA A 248 15.78 9.39 6.62
CA ALA A 248 14.54 8.66 6.89
C ALA A 248 14.87 7.17 7.01
N GLY A 249 14.33 6.53 8.01
CA GLY A 249 14.49 5.08 8.16
C GLY A 249 13.91 4.33 6.96
N LEU A 250 14.23 3.06 6.85
CA LEU A 250 13.88 2.17 5.74
C LEU A 250 12.42 2.31 5.26
N PHE A 251 11.52 2.56 6.19
CA PHE A 251 10.08 2.58 5.90
C PHE A 251 9.57 3.99 5.55
N ALA A 252 10.32 5.03 5.86
CA ALA A 252 9.92 6.42 5.59
C ALA A 252 10.28 6.89 4.17
N LYS A 253 11.19 6.18 3.48
CA LYS A 253 11.56 6.50 2.10
C LYS A 253 10.48 6.14 1.09
N ILE A 254 9.33 5.55 1.50
CA ILE A 254 8.69 4.71 0.52
C ILE A 254 7.17 4.81 0.55
N GLY A 255 6.63 5.33 -0.47
CA GLY A 255 5.31 4.91 -0.87
C GLY A 255 5.37 3.60 -1.66
N ILE A 256 6.19 2.62 -1.20
CA ILE A 256 6.22 1.29 -1.81
C ILE A 256 5.50 0.33 -0.88
N PHE A 257 4.42 -0.22 -1.37
CA PHE A 257 3.59 -1.14 -0.60
C PHE A 257 3.52 -2.48 -1.30
N LEU A 258 3.49 -3.54 -0.53
CA LEU A 258 3.31 -4.88 -1.04
C LEU A 258 1.87 -5.32 -0.90
N LEU A 259 1.37 -5.97 -1.92
CA LEU A 259 0.15 -6.76 -1.83
C LEU A 259 0.56 -8.15 -1.37
N ALA A 260 -0.03 -8.65 -0.30
CA ALA A 260 0.38 -9.91 0.30
C ALA A 260 0.25 -11.07 -0.68
N ALA A 261 1.28 -11.86 -0.73
CA ALA A 261 1.24 -13.13 -1.40
C ALA A 261 0.26 -14.09 -0.70
N LYS A 262 -0.17 -15.08 -1.42
CA LYS A 262 -1.23 -16.07 -1.16
C LYS A 262 -1.23 -16.75 0.22
N LYS A 263 -0.25 -16.53 1.08
CA LYS A 263 -0.17 -17.19 2.40
C LYS A 263 -1.38 -16.91 3.28
N PHE A 264 -1.97 -15.71 3.17
CA PHE A 264 -3.14 -15.35 3.98
C PHE A 264 -4.46 -15.73 3.33
N LEU A 265 -4.49 -15.95 2.02
CA LEU A 265 -5.69 -16.44 1.32
C LEU A 265 -6.11 -17.82 1.82
N VAL A 266 -5.15 -18.70 2.05
CA VAL A 266 -5.42 -20.06 2.56
C VAL A 266 -5.97 -19.99 3.99
N ILE A 267 -5.37 -19.15 4.83
CA ILE A 267 -5.82 -18.99 6.23
C ILE A 267 -7.22 -18.35 6.27
N GLY A 268 -7.46 -17.33 5.45
CA GLY A 268 -8.76 -16.66 5.36
C GLY A 268 -9.87 -17.58 4.85
N VAL A 269 -9.59 -18.36 3.81
CA VAL A 269 -10.57 -19.32 3.26
C VAL A 269 -10.84 -20.44 4.26
N VAL A 270 -9.81 -20.97 4.93
CA VAL A 270 -9.98 -22.01 5.96
C VAL A 270 -10.80 -21.46 7.14
N ALA A 271 -10.53 -20.22 7.58
CA ALA A 271 -11.28 -19.59 8.65
C ALA A 271 -12.74 -19.33 8.28
N LEU A 272 -12.99 -18.90 7.04
CA LEU A 272 -14.35 -18.68 6.53
C LEU A 272 -15.11 -19.99 6.40
N LEU A 273 -14.47 -21.05 5.89
CA LEU A 273 -15.11 -22.36 5.78
C LEU A 273 -15.38 -22.97 7.16
N ALA A 274 -14.47 -22.82 8.11
CA ALA A 274 -14.65 -23.28 9.48
C ALA A 274 -15.78 -22.49 10.19
N GLY A 275 -15.83 -21.19 9.99
CA GLY A 275 -16.89 -20.33 10.53
C GLY A 275 -18.26 -20.66 9.95
N ALA A 276 -18.34 -20.84 8.64
CA ALA A 276 -19.57 -21.23 7.95
C ALA A 276 -20.07 -22.60 8.44
N ARG A 277 -19.16 -23.57 8.55
CA ARG A 277 -19.51 -24.93 9.05
C ARG A 277 -20.03 -24.89 10.49
N LYS A 278 -19.43 -24.06 11.34
CA LYS A 278 -19.87 -23.88 12.72
C LYS A 278 -21.24 -23.20 12.79
N PHE A 279 -21.49 -22.23 11.92
CA PHE A 279 -22.76 -21.52 11.82
C PHE A 279 -23.90 -22.46 11.38
N PHE A 280 -23.64 -23.27 10.32
CA PHE A 280 -24.65 -24.20 9.81
C PHE A 280 -24.94 -25.36 10.76
N ASN A 281 -23.97 -25.82 11.55
CA ASN A 281 -24.17 -26.88 12.54
C ASN A 281 -24.92 -26.38 13.78
N ARG A 282 -24.87 -25.08 14.10
CA ARG A 282 -25.62 -24.50 15.22
C ARG A 282 -27.11 -24.39 14.96
N ASN A 283 -27.52 -24.38 13.69
CA ASN A 283 -28.92 -24.25 13.31
C ASN A 283 -29.63 -25.60 13.10
N LYS A 284 -28.96 -26.72 13.43
CA LYS A 284 -29.54 -28.07 13.33
C LYS A 284 -29.78 -28.75 14.68
N GLY A 285 -29.71 -28.00 15.80
CA GLY A 285 -30.02 -28.50 17.14
C GLY A 285 -31.33 -27.99 17.68
#